data_e312d2be73ceacc181f9a678f76518fa
#
_entry.id   e312d2be73ceacc181f9a678f76518fa
#
_cell.length_a   1.000
_cell.length_b   1.000
_cell.length_c   1.000
_cell.angle_alpha   90.00
_cell.angle_beta   90.00
_cell.angle_gamma   90.00
#
_symmetry.space_group_name_H-M   'P 1'
#
loop_
_entity.id
_entity.type
_entity.pdbx_description
1 polymer ?
#
loop_
_entity_poly.entity_id
_entity_poly.type
_entity_poly.pdbx_seq_one_letter_code
_entity_poly.pdbx_strand_id
1 'polypeptide(L)'
;MNRFAVVGLLILTGVLPAEAKKKATRKTNPPQKAEIETATRLQVFLDRANFSPGRIDGRYSDLTWKALALYRESRGEQPQPSPTQSRRHANVPPDISGLDFGNVEPVFVPNTDTEADLQSVGQLPSHAAEKAKLKFLPYRDAADAIAEKFHCDNHFLEQLNPGKLKGIKAGDQLKVPNVEPFELASVKDIQPGSETASQAANEVDDQPETQASTPVENPAPRNVATKVDTKTNMLGVFEAEKLIAAYPIAVGSARTTSPIGDWKVRGIAKLPKFRYDKEMLEHGERSGNFYMLPPGPRNPVGVMWIALNKKGIGIHGTDDPRSIGHAVSHGCIRLANWDVVRLATKIKAGDNVSIH
;
A
#
# COMPACT_ATOMS: atom_id res chain seq x y z
N MET A 1 -9.54 37.48 86.70
CA MET A 1 -10.68 37.63 85.79
C MET A 1 -10.17 38.40 84.55
N ASN A 2 -9.68 37.78 83.54
CA ASN A 2 -9.25 38.42 82.26
C ASN A 2 -9.79 37.55 81.12
N ARG A 3 -10.68 38.12 80.33
CA ARG A 3 -11.19 37.54 79.08
C ARG A 3 -10.28 37.90 77.95
N PHE A 4 -9.69 36.90 77.31
CA PHE A 4 -9.01 37.09 75.98
C PHE A 4 -10.00 36.78 74.89
N ALA A 5 -10.28 37.77 74.06
CA ALA A 5 -10.99 37.62 72.82
C ALA A 5 -10.03 37.17 71.73
N VAL A 6 -10.35 36.05 71.10
CA VAL A 6 -9.62 35.59 69.91
C VAL A 6 -10.36 36.10 68.69
N VAL A 7 -9.69 36.97 67.93
CA VAL A 7 -10.14 37.45 66.60
C VAL A 7 -9.70 36.44 65.56
N GLY A 8 -10.63 35.72 64.97
CA GLY A 8 -10.37 34.82 63.85
C GLY A 8 -10.32 35.60 62.55
N LEU A 9 -9.16 35.56 61.90
CA LEU A 9 -8.95 36.13 60.56
C LEU A 9 -9.39 35.05 59.48
N LEU A 10 -10.53 35.27 58.81
CA LEU A 10 -10.96 34.48 57.66
C LEU A 10 -10.22 34.93 56.44
N ILE A 11 -9.30 34.11 55.96
CA ILE A 11 -8.65 34.31 54.65
C ILE A 11 -9.56 33.67 53.59
N LEU A 12 -10.29 34.48 52.82
CA LEU A 12 -11.02 34.06 51.63
C LEU A 12 -9.99 33.87 50.49
N THR A 13 -9.62 32.60 50.17
CA THR A 13 -8.91 32.28 48.96
C THR A 13 -9.90 32.20 47.79
N GLY A 14 -9.92 33.29 46.99
CA GLY A 14 -10.66 33.32 45.75
C GLY A 14 -10.05 32.38 44.72
N VAL A 15 -10.68 31.27 44.42
CA VAL A 15 -10.36 30.41 43.29
C VAL A 15 -10.93 31.05 42.02
N LEU A 16 -10.09 31.66 41.22
CA LEU A 16 -10.46 32.10 39.87
C LEU A 16 -10.70 30.87 38.97
N PRO A 17 -11.83 30.80 38.24
CA PRO A 17 -12.04 29.71 37.30
C PRO A 17 -11.06 29.83 36.15
N ALA A 18 -10.30 28.77 35.91
CA ALA A 18 -9.43 28.63 34.73
C ALA A 18 -10.30 28.67 33.47
N GLU A 19 -10.24 29.74 32.70
CA GLU A 19 -10.80 29.81 31.34
C GLU A 19 -10.14 28.75 30.49
N ALA A 20 -10.87 27.68 30.18
CA ALA A 20 -10.47 26.69 29.18
C ALA A 20 -10.46 27.38 27.82
N LYS A 21 -9.28 27.75 27.33
CA LYS A 21 -9.08 28.20 25.95
C LYS A 21 -9.58 27.11 25.01
N LYS A 22 -10.78 27.28 24.46
CA LYS A 22 -11.28 26.51 23.33
C LYS A 22 -10.28 26.61 22.20
N LYS A 23 -9.52 25.53 21.92
CA LYS A 23 -8.69 25.41 20.73
C LYS A 23 -9.62 25.56 19.52
N ALA A 24 -9.54 26.69 18.85
CA ALA A 24 -10.22 26.91 17.59
C ALA A 24 -9.70 25.88 16.58
N THR A 25 -10.52 24.90 16.27
CA THR A 25 -10.30 24.00 15.13
C THR A 25 -10.42 24.83 13.87
N ARG A 26 -9.29 25.18 13.29
CA ARG A 26 -9.24 25.89 12.00
C ARG A 26 -9.88 24.96 10.98
N LYS A 27 -11.08 25.28 10.52
CA LYS A 27 -11.74 24.61 9.40
C LYS A 27 -10.83 24.83 8.18
N THR A 28 -10.14 23.78 7.75
CA THR A 28 -9.45 23.80 6.46
C THR A 28 -10.54 23.82 5.40
N ASN A 29 -10.55 24.85 4.55
CA ASN A 29 -11.43 24.86 3.39
C ASN A 29 -11.14 23.61 2.54
N PRO A 30 -12.17 23.00 1.92
CA PRO A 30 -11.94 21.91 0.99
C PRO A 30 -11.04 22.41 -0.15
N PRO A 31 -10.10 21.57 -0.66
CA PRO A 31 -9.20 21.99 -1.72
C PRO A 31 -9.98 22.43 -2.95
N GLN A 32 -9.53 23.50 -3.59
CA GLN A 32 -10.14 24.00 -4.83
C GLN A 32 -9.90 22.99 -5.97
N LYS A 33 -10.76 22.99 -6.98
CA LYS A 33 -10.67 22.08 -8.14
C LYS A 33 -9.28 22.10 -8.80
N ALA A 34 -8.67 23.29 -8.94
CA ALA A 34 -7.33 23.44 -9.50
C ALA A 34 -6.23 22.80 -8.63
N GLU A 35 -6.37 22.84 -7.30
CA GLU A 35 -5.43 22.20 -6.37
C GLU A 35 -5.52 20.66 -6.47
N ILE A 36 -6.73 20.13 -6.56
CA ILE A 36 -6.98 18.69 -6.78
C ILE A 36 -6.33 18.23 -8.07
N GLU A 37 -6.52 18.96 -9.16
CA GLU A 37 -5.96 18.63 -10.46
C GLU A 37 -4.43 18.67 -10.44
N THR A 38 -3.82 19.68 -9.83
CA THR A 38 -2.36 19.79 -9.70
C THR A 38 -1.77 18.67 -8.84
N ALA A 39 -2.41 18.33 -7.72
CA ALA A 39 -1.99 17.21 -6.89
C ALA A 39 -2.11 15.87 -7.62
N THR A 40 -3.24 15.67 -8.35
CA THR A 40 -3.43 14.46 -9.16
C THR A 40 -2.41 14.37 -10.28
N ARG A 41 -2.08 15.48 -10.95
CA ARG A 41 -1.04 15.54 -12.00
C ARG A 41 0.31 15.04 -11.45
N LEU A 42 0.71 15.50 -10.27
CA LEU A 42 1.94 15.01 -9.63
C LEU A 42 1.83 13.52 -9.30
N GLN A 43 0.70 13.08 -8.74
CA GLN A 43 0.49 11.67 -8.39
C GLN A 43 0.55 10.77 -9.64
N VAL A 44 -0.11 11.13 -10.73
CA VAL A 44 -0.07 10.40 -12.01
C VAL A 44 1.34 10.37 -12.58
N PHE A 45 2.05 11.50 -12.53
CA PHE A 45 3.44 11.58 -12.99
C PHE A 45 4.34 10.60 -12.23
N LEU A 46 4.28 10.61 -10.90
CA LEU A 46 5.07 9.73 -10.05
C LEU A 46 4.71 8.26 -10.26
N ASP A 47 3.42 7.95 -10.34
CA ASP A 47 2.93 6.60 -10.60
C ASP A 47 3.48 6.03 -11.93
N ARG A 48 3.37 6.80 -13.01
CA ARG A 48 3.91 6.41 -14.33
C ARG A 48 5.43 6.28 -14.35
N ALA A 49 6.12 7.05 -13.51
CA ALA A 49 7.57 6.95 -13.36
C ALA A 49 8.02 5.75 -12.50
N ASN A 50 7.10 4.90 -12.02
CA ASN A 50 7.33 3.81 -11.04
C ASN A 50 7.79 4.30 -9.67
N PHE A 51 7.47 5.51 -9.29
CA PHE A 51 7.62 6.05 -7.93
C PHE A 51 6.23 6.26 -7.34
N SER A 52 5.60 5.15 -6.94
CA SER A 52 4.18 5.14 -6.56
C SER A 52 3.90 6.07 -5.38
N PRO A 53 2.92 6.99 -5.52
CA PRO A 53 2.44 7.82 -4.41
C PRO A 53 1.42 7.08 -3.52
N GLY A 54 1.21 5.78 -3.75
CA GLY A 54 0.08 5.02 -3.20
C GLY A 54 -1.21 5.32 -3.97
N ARG A 55 -2.35 5.30 -3.28
CA ARG A 55 -3.63 5.61 -3.91
C ARG A 55 -3.68 7.07 -4.37
N ILE A 56 -4.13 7.28 -5.60
CA ILE A 56 -4.35 8.62 -6.14
C ILE A 56 -5.63 9.18 -5.53
N ASP A 57 -5.51 10.29 -4.80
CA ASP A 57 -6.59 10.92 -4.04
C ASP A 57 -6.71 12.43 -4.24
N GLY A 58 -5.89 13.00 -5.15
CA GLY A 58 -5.87 14.42 -5.43
C GLY A 58 -5.32 15.28 -4.28
N ARG A 59 -4.44 14.71 -3.43
CA ARG A 59 -3.85 15.39 -2.28
C ARG A 59 -2.34 15.21 -2.22
N TYR A 60 -1.66 16.18 -1.62
CA TYR A 60 -0.23 16.07 -1.31
C TYR A 60 -0.04 15.35 0.03
N SER A 61 -0.28 14.02 0.02
CA SER A 61 -0.09 13.17 1.19
C SER A 61 1.39 12.98 1.52
N ASP A 62 1.69 12.45 2.71
CA ASP A 62 3.05 12.06 3.11
C ASP A 62 3.67 11.06 2.11
N LEU A 63 2.89 10.14 1.58
CA LEU A 63 3.34 9.19 0.56
C LEU A 63 3.69 9.89 -0.76
N THR A 64 2.91 10.90 -1.16
CA THR A 64 3.21 11.71 -2.36
C THR A 64 4.55 12.44 -2.20
N TRP A 65 4.81 13.01 -1.03
CA TRP A 65 6.09 13.67 -0.74
C TRP A 65 7.27 12.69 -0.75
N LYS A 66 7.13 11.53 -0.13
CA LYS A 66 8.15 10.47 -0.12
C LYS A 66 8.45 9.96 -1.53
N ALA A 67 7.42 9.71 -2.33
CA ALA A 67 7.56 9.29 -3.71
C ALA A 67 8.31 10.34 -4.54
N LEU A 68 7.99 11.64 -4.39
CA LEU A 68 8.70 12.72 -5.07
C LEU A 68 10.16 12.82 -4.62
N ALA A 69 10.44 12.67 -3.32
CA ALA A 69 11.80 12.69 -2.80
C ALA A 69 12.65 11.57 -3.41
N LEU A 70 12.12 10.33 -3.45
CA LEU A 70 12.81 9.19 -4.06
C LEU A 70 12.95 9.32 -5.58
N TYR A 71 11.96 9.89 -6.26
CA TYR A 71 12.07 10.20 -7.68
C TYR A 71 13.23 11.18 -7.96
N ARG A 72 13.34 12.26 -7.17
CA ARG A 72 14.44 13.22 -7.30
C ARG A 72 15.81 12.61 -6.97
N GLU A 73 15.87 11.80 -5.90
CA GLU A 73 17.07 11.02 -5.55
C GLU A 73 17.54 10.14 -6.71
N SER A 74 16.60 9.45 -7.39
CA SER A 74 16.92 8.61 -8.56
C SER A 74 17.56 9.37 -9.73
N ARG A 75 17.38 10.70 -9.76
CA ARG A 75 17.94 11.62 -10.74
C ARG A 75 19.21 12.32 -10.27
N GLY A 76 19.66 12.04 -9.04
CA GLY A 76 20.79 12.73 -8.42
C GLY A 76 20.47 14.16 -7.92
N GLU A 77 19.17 14.48 -7.84
CA GLU A 77 18.71 15.76 -7.28
C GLU A 77 18.62 15.68 -5.76
N GLN A 78 18.81 16.81 -5.07
CA GLN A 78 18.62 16.84 -3.62
C GLN A 78 17.14 16.71 -3.27
N PRO A 79 16.75 15.77 -2.39
CA PRO A 79 15.38 15.63 -1.98
C PRO A 79 14.94 16.86 -1.15
N GLN A 80 13.73 17.32 -1.41
CA GLN A 80 13.16 18.38 -0.58
C GLN A 80 12.72 17.80 0.77
N PRO A 81 12.95 18.51 1.88
CA PRO A 81 12.45 18.08 3.16
C PRO A 81 10.92 18.04 3.13
N SER A 82 10.35 16.87 3.43
CA SER A 82 8.91 16.76 3.66
C SER A 82 8.52 17.73 4.80
N PRO A 83 7.41 18.46 4.67
CA PRO A 83 6.93 19.27 5.79
C PRO A 83 6.75 18.34 6.99
N THR A 84 7.38 18.71 8.11
CA THR A 84 7.41 17.93 9.35
C THR A 84 6.01 17.35 9.65
N GLN A 85 5.92 16.08 9.99
CA GLN A 85 4.73 15.24 10.20
C GLN A 85 3.66 15.78 11.18
N SER A 86 3.41 17.05 11.19
CA SER A 86 2.28 17.64 11.90
C SER A 86 1.04 17.37 11.05
N ARG A 87 0.03 16.70 11.60
CA ARG A 87 -1.32 16.52 11.02
C ARG A 87 -1.94 17.80 10.44
N ARG A 88 -1.29 18.94 10.60
CA ARG A 88 -1.70 20.27 10.12
C ARG A 88 -1.27 20.58 8.69
N HIS A 89 -0.41 19.75 8.06
CA HIS A 89 0.18 20.04 6.74
C HIS A 89 -0.28 19.06 5.64
N ALA A 90 -1.42 18.40 5.82
CA ALA A 90 -1.90 17.33 4.96
C ALA A 90 -2.19 17.73 3.48
N ASN A 91 -1.97 18.96 3.08
CA ASN A 91 -2.14 19.39 1.70
C ASN A 91 -1.20 20.55 1.30
N VAL A 92 0.02 20.60 1.85
CA VAL A 92 1.03 21.57 1.41
C VAL A 92 1.59 21.09 0.07
N PRO A 93 1.54 21.89 -1.00
CA PRO A 93 2.13 21.53 -2.27
C PRO A 93 3.64 21.48 -2.18
N PRO A 94 4.30 20.44 -2.72
CA PRO A 94 5.75 20.44 -2.90
C PRO A 94 6.14 21.41 -4.02
N ASP A 95 7.41 21.79 -4.06
CA ASP A 95 7.96 22.40 -5.25
C ASP A 95 8.04 21.35 -6.37
N ILE A 96 7.34 21.59 -7.46
CA ILE A 96 7.27 20.74 -8.66
C ILE A 96 8.01 21.36 -9.85
N SER A 97 8.78 22.44 -9.62
CA SER A 97 9.58 23.06 -10.67
C SER A 97 10.59 22.05 -11.23
N GLY A 98 10.83 22.10 -12.52
CA GLY A 98 11.74 21.19 -13.22
C GLY A 98 11.17 19.80 -13.52
N LEU A 99 9.92 19.50 -13.14
CA LEU A 99 9.25 18.27 -13.57
C LEU A 99 8.60 18.46 -14.94
N ASP A 100 8.83 17.50 -15.84
CA ASP A 100 8.17 17.47 -17.15
C ASP A 100 6.90 16.62 -17.10
N PHE A 101 5.75 17.27 -17.12
CA PHE A 101 4.44 16.63 -17.08
C PHE A 101 3.86 16.29 -18.47
N GLY A 102 4.63 16.43 -19.56
CA GLY A 102 4.12 16.27 -20.92
C GLY A 102 3.44 14.94 -21.20
N ASN A 103 3.90 13.87 -20.51
CA ASN A 103 3.34 12.53 -20.68
C ASN A 103 2.10 12.23 -19.78
N VAL A 104 1.67 13.17 -18.94
CA VAL A 104 0.52 13.00 -18.04
C VAL A 104 -0.69 13.86 -18.43
N GLU A 105 -0.59 14.61 -19.53
CA GLU A 105 -1.72 15.34 -20.05
C GLU A 105 -2.53 14.50 -21.06
N PRO A 106 -3.86 14.48 -20.96
CA PRO A 106 -4.69 15.10 -19.91
C PRO A 106 -4.55 14.33 -18.56
N VAL A 107 -4.68 15.03 -17.42
CA VAL A 107 -4.57 14.45 -16.07
C VAL A 107 -5.64 13.40 -15.80
N PHE A 108 -6.80 13.60 -16.39
CA PHE A 108 -7.95 12.69 -16.30
C PHE A 108 -8.38 12.24 -17.68
N VAL A 109 -8.70 10.98 -17.80
CA VAL A 109 -9.20 10.38 -19.04
C VAL A 109 -10.60 9.77 -18.84
N PRO A 110 -11.43 9.69 -19.89
CA PRO A 110 -12.61 8.86 -19.85
C PRO A 110 -12.21 7.38 -19.92
N ASN A 111 -12.77 6.55 -19.06
CA ASN A 111 -12.73 5.10 -19.17
C ASN A 111 -14.12 4.60 -19.54
N THR A 112 -14.22 3.75 -20.55
CA THR A 112 -15.45 3.01 -20.83
C THR A 112 -15.32 1.64 -20.19
N ASP A 113 -16.18 1.36 -19.22
CA ASP A 113 -16.16 0.10 -18.50
C ASP A 113 -16.58 -1.05 -19.41
N THR A 114 -15.87 -2.14 -19.36
CA THR A 114 -16.12 -3.33 -20.18
C THR A 114 -16.69 -4.47 -19.34
N GLU A 115 -17.30 -5.48 -19.99
CA GLU A 115 -17.70 -6.68 -19.30
C GLU A 115 -16.51 -7.39 -18.64
N ALA A 116 -15.30 -7.31 -19.25
CA ALA A 116 -14.07 -7.87 -18.69
C ALA A 116 -13.67 -7.18 -17.37
N ASP A 117 -13.85 -5.86 -17.26
CA ASP A 117 -13.60 -5.11 -16.02
C ASP A 117 -14.52 -5.56 -14.88
N LEU A 118 -15.75 -5.92 -15.21
CA LEU A 118 -16.77 -6.31 -14.25
C LEU A 118 -16.80 -7.83 -13.96
N GLN A 119 -16.08 -8.62 -14.72
CA GLN A 119 -16.05 -10.10 -14.60
C GLN A 119 -15.54 -10.57 -13.24
N SER A 120 -14.68 -9.80 -12.62
CA SER A 120 -14.08 -10.09 -11.31
C SER A 120 -14.84 -9.46 -10.13
N VAL A 121 -16.04 -8.94 -10.37
CA VAL A 121 -16.93 -8.36 -9.34
C VAL A 121 -17.89 -9.42 -8.84
N GLY A 122 -18.14 -9.46 -7.53
CA GLY A 122 -19.07 -10.43 -6.96
C GLY A 122 -19.32 -10.20 -5.47
N GLN A 123 -20.16 -11.05 -4.90
CA GLN A 123 -20.41 -11.02 -3.46
C GLN A 123 -19.18 -11.52 -2.70
N LEU A 124 -18.59 -10.64 -1.88
CA LEU A 124 -17.48 -10.97 -1.00
C LEU A 124 -18.00 -11.14 0.44
N PRO A 125 -18.04 -12.37 0.99
CA PRO A 125 -18.45 -12.61 2.36
C PRO A 125 -17.50 -11.94 3.36
N SER A 126 -17.99 -11.61 4.56
CA SER A 126 -17.16 -11.05 5.63
C SER A 126 -16.33 -12.11 6.36
N HIS A 127 -16.87 -13.32 6.54
CA HIS A 127 -16.23 -14.38 7.32
C HIS A 127 -15.31 -15.27 6.50
N ALA A 128 -14.17 -15.66 7.06
CA ALA A 128 -13.16 -16.50 6.42
C ALA A 128 -13.74 -17.87 5.98
N ALA A 129 -14.60 -18.46 6.81
CA ALA A 129 -15.28 -19.73 6.50
C ALA A 129 -16.13 -19.66 5.22
N GLU A 130 -16.81 -18.55 4.98
CA GLU A 130 -17.62 -18.36 3.77
C GLU A 130 -16.72 -17.98 2.58
N LYS A 131 -15.69 -17.19 2.79
CA LYS A 131 -14.67 -16.89 1.76
C LYS A 131 -14.00 -18.15 1.23
N ALA A 132 -13.70 -19.11 2.12
CA ALA A 132 -13.05 -20.38 1.76
C ALA A 132 -13.91 -21.28 0.86
N LYS A 133 -15.24 -21.10 0.82
CA LYS A 133 -16.16 -21.82 -0.07
C LYS A 133 -16.18 -21.30 -1.50
N LEU A 134 -15.66 -20.09 -1.72
CA LEU A 134 -15.57 -19.49 -3.05
C LEU A 134 -14.44 -20.15 -3.87
N LYS A 135 -14.51 -20.01 -5.19
CA LYS A 135 -13.41 -20.38 -6.09
C LYS A 135 -12.44 -19.23 -6.31
N PHE A 136 -12.89 -18.01 -6.06
CA PHE A 136 -12.15 -16.77 -6.29
C PHE A 136 -12.68 -15.69 -5.33
N LEU A 137 -11.80 -14.81 -4.82
CA LEU A 137 -12.18 -13.69 -3.98
C LEU A 137 -12.31 -12.42 -4.83
N PRO A 138 -13.54 -12.07 -5.24
CA PRO A 138 -13.80 -11.00 -6.19
C PRO A 138 -13.65 -9.62 -5.56
N TYR A 139 -13.66 -8.58 -6.40
CA TYR A 139 -13.95 -7.21 -5.98
C TYR A 139 -15.34 -7.13 -5.36
N ARG A 140 -15.53 -6.24 -4.40
CA ARG A 140 -16.80 -6.05 -3.66
C ARG A 140 -17.92 -5.53 -4.57
N ASP A 141 -17.54 -4.62 -5.46
CA ASP A 141 -18.42 -3.99 -6.44
C ASP A 141 -17.60 -3.43 -7.61
N ALA A 142 -18.28 -2.90 -8.63
CA ALA A 142 -17.64 -2.33 -9.80
C ALA A 142 -16.76 -1.11 -9.47
N ALA A 143 -17.18 -0.27 -8.53
CA ALA A 143 -16.40 0.90 -8.12
C ALA A 143 -15.05 0.47 -7.47
N ASP A 144 -15.07 -0.61 -6.69
CA ASP A 144 -13.87 -1.22 -6.08
C ASP A 144 -12.90 -1.76 -7.15
N ALA A 145 -13.42 -2.36 -8.22
CA ALA A 145 -12.63 -2.84 -9.34
C ALA A 145 -12.01 -1.70 -10.15
N ILE A 146 -12.82 -0.70 -10.53
CA ILE A 146 -12.37 0.46 -11.30
C ILE A 146 -11.38 1.32 -10.51
N ALA A 147 -11.59 1.51 -9.21
CA ALA A 147 -10.65 2.23 -8.36
C ALA A 147 -9.29 1.54 -8.32
N GLU A 148 -9.25 0.21 -8.18
CA GLU A 148 -7.99 -0.55 -8.19
C GLU A 148 -7.34 -0.52 -9.58
N LYS A 149 -8.11 -0.67 -10.65
CA LYS A 149 -7.62 -0.59 -12.03
C LYS A 149 -6.88 0.73 -12.30
N PHE A 150 -7.36 1.85 -11.77
CA PHE A 150 -6.77 3.17 -11.96
C PHE A 150 -6.03 3.71 -10.74
N HIS A 151 -5.60 2.83 -9.82
CA HIS A 151 -4.80 3.16 -8.62
C HIS A 151 -5.45 4.24 -7.75
N CYS A 152 -6.76 4.38 -7.81
CA CYS A 152 -7.53 5.49 -7.28
C CYS A 152 -8.12 5.17 -5.90
N ASP A 153 -8.25 6.18 -5.06
CA ASP A 153 -9.05 6.09 -3.86
C ASP A 153 -10.55 6.08 -4.23
N ASN A 154 -11.34 5.18 -3.62
CA ASN A 154 -12.76 5.04 -3.94
C ASN A 154 -13.55 6.32 -3.69
N HIS A 155 -13.22 7.06 -2.63
CA HIS A 155 -13.87 8.33 -2.35
C HIS A 155 -13.50 9.39 -3.39
N PHE A 156 -12.24 9.39 -3.85
CA PHE A 156 -11.81 10.28 -4.91
C PHE A 156 -12.46 9.94 -6.25
N LEU A 157 -12.61 8.64 -6.56
CA LEU A 157 -13.36 8.21 -7.75
C LEU A 157 -14.80 8.71 -7.72
N GLU A 158 -15.48 8.67 -6.56
CA GLU A 158 -16.83 9.26 -6.39
C GLU A 158 -16.82 10.78 -6.58
N GLN A 159 -15.80 11.49 -6.09
CA GLN A 159 -15.65 12.93 -6.32
C GLN A 159 -15.50 13.29 -7.81
N LEU A 160 -14.80 12.44 -8.57
CA LEU A 160 -14.64 12.61 -10.02
C LEU A 160 -15.91 12.28 -10.80
N ASN A 161 -16.79 11.42 -10.26
CA ASN A 161 -17.98 10.87 -10.91
C ASN A 161 -19.21 10.91 -10.00
N PRO A 162 -19.67 12.09 -9.56
CA PRO A 162 -20.72 12.20 -8.55
C PRO A 162 -21.99 11.44 -8.94
N GLY A 163 -22.41 10.51 -8.08
CA GLY A 163 -23.64 9.74 -8.25
C GLY A 163 -23.60 8.64 -9.32
N LYS A 164 -22.45 8.43 -10.00
CA LYS A 164 -22.32 7.43 -11.08
C LYS A 164 -21.82 6.08 -10.62
N LEU A 165 -21.26 5.98 -9.41
CA LEU A 165 -20.63 4.72 -8.96
C LEU A 165 -21.60 3.64 -8.49
N LYS A 166 -22.88 3.97 -8.38
CA LYS A 166 -23.90 2.98 -8.02
C LYS A 166 -24.44 2.30 -9.27
N GLY A 167 -24.25 0.98 -9.34
CA GLY A 167 -24.80 0.16 -10.42
C GLY A 167 -24.11 0.37 -11.77
N ILE A 168 -22.80 0.57 -11.75
CA ILE A 168 -21.94 0.62 -12.96
C ILE A 168 -22.18 -0.62 -13.82
N LYS A 169 -22.33 -0.39 -15.13
CA LYS A 169 -22.54 -1.43 -16.15
C LYS A 169 -21.51 -1.27 -17.26
N ALA A 170 -21.31 -2.34 -18.01
CA ALA A 170 -20.53 -2.28 -19.24
C ALA A 170 -21.10 -1.23 -20.20
N GLY A 171 -20.24 -0.39 -20.74
CA GLY A 171 -20.58 0.76 -21.57
C GLY A 171 -20.67 2.08 -20.82
N ASP A 172 -20.73 2.09 -19.49
CA ASP A 172 -20.70 3.33 -18.71
C ASP A 172 -19.34 4.02 -18.84
N GLN A 173 -19.37 5.37 -18.84
CA GLN A 173 -18.16 6.17 -18.90
C GLN A 173 -17.89 6.84 -17.57
N LEU A 174 -16.70 6.57 -17.03
CA LEU A 174 -16.19 7.19 -15.82
C LEU A 174 -14.95 8.03 -16.11
N LYS A 175 -14.79 9.11 -15.38
CA LYS A 175 -13.60 9.94 -15.37
C LYS A 175 -12.61 9.34 -14.36
N VAL A 176 -11.40 9.01 -14.80
CA VAL A 176 -10.36 8.35 -14.00
C VAL A 176 -9.02 9.06 -14.12
N PRO A 177 -8.08 8.88 -13.17
CA PRO A 177 -6.70 9.35 -13.33
C PRO A 177 -6.02 8.68 -14.52
N ASN A 178 -5.18 9.44 -15.25
CA ASN A 178 -4.48 8.96 -16.44
C ASN A 178 -3.22 8.16 -16.07
N VAL A 179 -3.38 7.04 -15.37
CA VAL A 179 -2.31 6.07 -15.06
C VAL A 179 -2.25 4.95 -16.09
N GLU A 180 -1.19 4.15 -16.05
CA GLU A 180 -1.16 2.84 -16.70
C GLU A 180 -2.12 1.90 -15.95
N PRO A 181 -3.20 1.40 -16.57
CA PRO A 181 -4.20 0.62 -15.86
C PRO A 181 -3.65 -0.70 -15.31
N PHE A 182 -4.02 -1.04 -14.09
CA PHE A 182 -3.80 -2.38 -13.57
C PHE A 182 -4.84 -3.34 -14.11
N GLU A 183 -4.39 -4.31 -14.92
CA GLU A 183 -5.27 -5.31 -15.51
C GLU A 183 -5.14 -6.64 -14.74
N LEU A 184 -6.16 -6.98 -13.96
CA LEU A 184 -6.18 -8.22 -13.17
C LEU A 184 -6.02 -9.47 -14.06
N ALA A 185 -6.56 -9.46 -15.26
CA ALA A 185 -6.45 -10.56 -16.21
C ALA A 185 -5.00 -10.83 -16.62
N SER A 186 -4.18 -9.78 -16.73
CA SER A 186 -2.76 -9.89 -17.14
C SER A 186 -1.86 -10.49 -16.06
N VAL A 187 -2.32 -10.59 -14.81
CA VAL A 187 -1.52 -11.15 -13.71
C VAL A 187 -1.03 -12.57 -14.01
N LYS A 188 -1.82 -13.37 -14.71
CA LYS A 188 -1.46 -14.74 -15.12
C LYS A 188 -0.30 -14.76 -16.11
N ASP A 189 -0.18 -13.73 -16.94
CA ASP A 189 0.78 -13.66 -18.06
C ASP A 189 2.12 -13.05 -17.63
N ILE A 190 2.20 -12.46 -16.42
CA ILE A 190 3.45 -11.95 -15.88
C ILE A 190 4.43 -13.09 -15.74
N GLN A 191 5.61 -12.93 -16.37
CA GLN A 191 6.70 -13.90 -16.31
C GLN A 191 7.65 -13.50 -15.16
N PRO A 192 7.46 -14.03 -13.93
CA PRO A 192 8.48 -13.90 -12.91
C PRO A 192 9.67 -14.76 -13.34
N GLY A 193 10.87 -14.33 -13.07
CA GLY A 193 12.13 -14.84 -13.61
C GLY A 193 12.44 -16.34 -13.47
N SER A 194 11.52 -17.19 -12.98
CA SER A 194 11.57 -18.65 -13.07
C SER A 194 10.21 -19.27 -12.70
N GLU A 195 9.68 -20.13 -13.55
CA GLU A 195 8.41 -20.86 -13.30
C GLU A 195 8.51 -21.85 -12.12
N THR A 196 9.67 -22.44 -11.88
CA THR A 196 9.96 -23.33 -10.75
C THR A 196 9.79 -22.63 -9.40
N ALA A 197 9.96 -21.34 -9.34
CA ALA A 197 9.78 -20.54 -8.15
C ALA A 197 8.30 -20.36 -7.76
N SER A 198 7.36 -20.44 -8.71
CA SER A 198 5.93 -20.28 -8.46
C SER A 198 5.33 -21.47 -7.69
N GLN A 199 5.80 -22.68 -7.94
CA GLN A 199 5.38 -23.87 -7.20
C GLN A 199 5.91 -23.86 -5.77
N ALA A 200 7.18 -23.51 -5.59
CA ALA A 200 7.80 -23.40 -4.26
C ALA A 200 7.11 -22.36 -3.35
N ALA A 201 6.59 -21.26 -3.90
CA ALA A 201 5.89 -20.25 -3.12
C ALA A 201 4.52 -20.71 -2.61
N ASN A 202 3.85 -21.61 -3.32
CA ASN A 202 2.58 -22.21 -2.88
C ASN A 202 2.77 -23.34 -1.85
N GLU A 203 3.92 -24.02 -1.87
CA GLU A 203 4.26 -25.17 -1.01
C GLU A 203 5.04 -24.79 0.25
N VAL A 204 5.51 -23.54 0.33
CA VAL A 204 6.48 -23.05 1.33
C VAL A 204 6.00 -23.16 2.78
N ASP A 205 4.70 -23.32 2.98
CA ASP A 205 4.17 -23.28 4.34
C ASP A 205 4.16 -24.63 5.05
N ASP A 206 4.33 -25.76 4.35
CA ASP A 206 4.19 -27.12 4.93
C ASP A 206 5.46 -27.99 4.92
N GLN A 207 6.59 -27.53 4.35
CA GLN A 207 7.82 -28.33 4.34
C GLN A 207 8.77 -27.99 5.50
N PRO A 208 9.32 -28.98 6.20
CA PRO A 208 10.39 -28.77 7.18
C PRO A 208 11.65 -28.21 6.52
N GLU A 209 12.44 -27.47 7.27
CA GLU A 209 13.62 -26.69 6.82
C GLU A 209 14.76 -27.49 6.15
N THR A 210 14.59 -28.77 5.88
CA THR A 210 15.61 -29.70 5.42
C THR A 210 15.38 -30.20 4.00
N GLN A 211 15.26 -29.32 3.04
CA GLN A 211 15.68 -29.71 1.68
C GLN A 211 16.22 -28.47 0.97
N ALA A 212 17.54 -28.44 0.86
CA ALA A 212 18.24 -27.60 -0.08
C ALA A 212 17.62 -27.84 -1.47
N SER A 213 16.97 -26.83 -1.98
CA SER A 213 16.55 -26.76 -3.37
C SER A 213 17.75 -27.14 -4.24
N THR A 214 17.52 -28.03 -5.20
CA THR A 214 18.42 -28.25 -6.35
C THR A 214 19.02 -26.92 -6.78
N PRO A 215 20.32 -26.83 -7.06
CA PRO A 215 20.94 -25.62 -7.51
C PRO A 215 20.22 -25.19 -8.80
N VAL A 216 19.46 -24.11 -8.70
CA VAL A 216 19.06 -23.37 -9.88
C VAL A 216 20.37 -22.96 -10.55
N GLU A 217 20.60 -23.38 -11.79
CA GLU A 217 21.71 -22.94 -12.63
C GLU A 217 21.86 -21.44 -12.42
N ASN A 218 23.01 -21.02 -11.92
CA ASN A 218 23.24 -19.68 -11.41
C ASN A 218 23.11 -18.69 -12.59
N PRO A 219 21.97 -18.03 -12.79
CA PRO A 219 21.89 -17.02 -13.82
C PRO A 219 22.92 -15.95 -13.48
N ALA A 220 23.58 -15.40 -14.48
CA ALA A 220 24.57 -14.34 -14.32
C ALA A 220 24.10 -13.35 -13.25
N PRO A 221 24.94 -12.94 -12.28
CA PRO A 221 24.52 -12.12 -11.15
C PRO A 221 23.89 -10.84 -11.68
N ARG A 222 22.58 -10.72 -11.48
CA ARG A 222 21.88 -9.46 -11.72
C ARG A 222 22.20 -8.54 -10.55
N ASN A 223 22.55 -7.33 -10.89
CA ASN A 223 22.80 -6.30 -9.88
C ASN A 223 21.48 -5.60 -9.48
N VAL A 224 20.46 -6.42 -9.16
CA VAL A 224 19.14 -5.93 -8.67
C VAL A 224 19.02 -6.20 -7.19
N ALA A 225 18.67 -5.18 -6.43
CA ALA A 225 18.42 -5.26 -5.00
C ALA A 225 17.15 -4.50 -4.62
N THR A 226 16.44 -5.01 -3.63
CA THR A 226 15.28 -4.35 -3.02
C THR A 226 15.65 -3.90 -1.62
N LYS A 227 15.40 -2.63 -1.29
CA LYS A 227 15.60 -2.10 0.06
C LYS A 227 14.25 -1.69 0.64
N VAL A 228 13.94 -2.21 1.82
CA VAL A 228 12.72 -1.94 2.58
C VAL A 228 13.07 -1.07 3.78
N ASP A 229 12.61 0.16 3.78
CA ASP A 229 12.74 1.07 4.92
C ASP A 229 11.43 1.04 5.73
N THR A 230 11.50 0.38 6.89
CA THR A 230 10.34 0.21 7.79
C THR A 230 9.96 1.50 8.53
N LYS A 231 10.86 2.48 8.62
CA LYS A 231 10.62 3.78 9.28
C LYS A 231 9.86 4.74 8.37
N THR A 232 10.22 4.74 7.09
CA THR A 232 9.54 5.59 6.09
C THR A 232 8.34 4.90 5.44
N ASN A 233 8.18 3.57 5.62
CA ASN A 233 7.20 2.74 4.91
C ASN A 233 7.36 2.83 3.39
N MET A 234 8.60 2.78 2.92
CA MET A 234 8.91 2.77 1.49
C MET A 234 9.79 1.57 1.14
N LEU A 235 9.60 1.07 -0.07
CA LEU A 235 10.42 0.03 -0.67
C LEU A 235 11.04 0.60 -1.95
N GLY A 236 12.36 0.55 -2.07
CA GLY A 236 13.09 0.95 -3.27
C GLY A 236 13.66 -0.26 -4.03
N VAL A 237 13.59 -0.21 -5.35
CA VAL A 237 14.25 -1.18 -6.25
C VAL A 237 15.44 -0.53 -6.87
N PHE A 238 16.60 -1.17 -6.75
CA PHE A 238 17.87 -0.67 -7.23
C PHE A 238 18.40 -1.60 -8.33
N GLU A 239 18.93 -1.03 -9.40
CA GLU A 239 19.68 -1.73 -10.43
C GLU A 239 21.05 -1.06 -10.58
N ALA A 240 22.13 -1.82 -10.43
CA ALA A 240 23.50 -1.29 -10.39
C ALA A 240 23.61 -0.07 -9.42
N GLU A 241 23.05 -0.21 -8.24
CA GLU A 241 22.98 0.82 -7.18
C GLU A 241 22.13 2.07 -7.51
N LYS A 242 21.59 2.16 -8.72
CA LYS A 242 20.68 3.23 -9.11
C LYS A 242 19.24 2.88 -8.69
N LEU A 243 18.59 3.77 -7.98
CA LEU A 243 17.16 3.65 -7.66
C LEU A 243 16.33 3.77 -8.95
N ILE A 244 15.59 2.72 -9.31
CA ILE A 244 14.80 2.64 -10.55
C ILE A 244 13.29 2.61 -10.32
N ALA A 245 12.86 2.30 -9.08
CA ALA A 245 11.45 2.32 -8.71
C ALA A 245 11.32 2.42 -7.20
N ALA A 246 10.21 2.98 -6.73
CA ALA A 246 9.87 3.01 -5.31
C ALA A 246 8.37 2.85 -5.10
N TYR A 247 7.99 2.12 -4.03
CA TYR A 247 6.62 1.80 -3.72
C TYR A 247 6.35 2.00 -2.23
N PRO A 248 5.22 2.60 -1.85
CA PRO A 248 4.82 2.66 -0.46
C PRO A 248 4.36 1.27 0.02
N ILE A 249 4.66 0.97 1.27
CA ILE A 249 4.40 -0.33 1.88
C ILE A 249 3.64 -0.21 3.20
N ALA A 250 3.00 -1.30 3.60
CA ALA A 250 2.65 -1.51 4.99
C ALA A 250 3.59 -2.58 5.59
N VAL A 251 4.08 -2.30 6.78
CA VAL A 251 5.02 -3.15 7.50
C VAL A 251 4.40 -3.77 8.75
N GLY A 252 5.13 -4.64 9.42
CA GLY A 252 4.73 -5.25 10.68
C GLY A 252 4.38 -4.21 11.75
N SER A 253 3.36 -4.52 12.53
CA SER A 253 2.98 -3.70 13.69
C SER A 253 4.04 -3.80 14.81
N ALA A 254 3.91 -2.97 15.84
CA ALA A 254 4.80 -3.05 17.01
C ALA A 254 4.80 -4.43 17.70
N ARG A 255 3.75 -5.23 17.54
CA ARG A 255 3.64 -6.59 18.10
C ARG A 255 4.24 -7.65 17.18
N THR A 256 4.25 -7.42 15.89
CA THR A 256 4.64 -8.36 14.83
C THR A 256 5.55 -7.65 13.84
N THR A 257 6.72 -7.21 14.29
CA THR A 257 7.64 -6.42 13.46
C THR A 257 8.12 -7.17 12.23
N SER A 258 8.30 -6.46 11.14
CA SER A 258 8.97 -7.02 9.96
C SER A 258 10.41 -7.41 10.32
N PRO A 259 10.91 -8.56 9.85
CA PRO A 259 12.24 -9.05 10.24
C PRO A 259 13.34 -8.21 9.59
N ILE A 260 14.05 -7.47 10.41
CA ILE A 260 15.23 -6.72 9.98
C ILE A 260 16.34 -7.69 9.54
N GLY A 261 17.05 -7.37 8.46
CA GLY A 261 18.14 -8.17 7.94
C GLY A 261 18.18 -8.26 6.42
N ASP A 262 19.08 -9.10 5.94
CA ASP A 262 19.29 -9.35 4.51
C ASP A 262 18.71 -10.70 4.13
N TRP A 263 17.84 -10.67 3.14
CA TRP A 263 17.08 -11.80 2.66
C TRP A 263 17.27 -11.96 1.15
N LYS A 264 16.80 -13.08 0.61
CA LYS A 264 16.76 -13.32 -0.84
C LYS A 264 15.35 -13.67 -1.26
N VAL A 265 14.96 -13.22 -2.44
CA VAL A 265 13.74 -13.71 -3.09
C VAL A 265 13.89 -15.20 -3.35
N ARG A 266 12.97 -15.99 -2.86
CA ARG A 266 12.92 -17.42 -3.02
C ARG A 266 12.09 -17.83 -4.22
N GLY A 267 11.00 -17.11 -4.47
CA GLY A 267 10.09 -17.35 -5.57
C GLY A 267 8.95 -16.37 -5.59
N ILE A 268 8.19 -16.37 -6.70
CA ILE A 268 7.06 -15.47 -6.93
C ILE A 268 5.86 -16.30 -7.34
N ALA A 269 4.78 -16.25 -6.56
CA ALA A 269 3.51 -16.90 -6.88
C ALA A 269 2.49 -15.86 -7.35
N LYS A 270 1.80 -16.18 -8.44
CA LYS A 270 0.68 -15.41 -9.01
C LYS A 270 -0.64 -15.96 -8.47
N LEU A 271 -1.56 -15.06 -8.13
CA LEU A 271 -2.89 -15.42 -7.61
C LEU A 271 -2.79 -16.49 -6.49
N PRO A 272 -2.08 -16.21 -5.40
CA PRO A 272 -1.83 -17.19 -4.36
C PRO A 272 -3.10 -17.55 -3.60
N LYS A 273 -3.18 -18.79 -3.10
CA LYS A 273 -4.08 -19.15 -2.01
C LYS A 273 -3.48 -18.66 -0.71
N PHE A 274 -4.32 -18.39 0.29
CA PHE A 274 -3.88 -17.93 1.59
C PHE A 274 -4.43 -18.82 2.71
N ARG A 275 -3.53 -19.34 3.56
CA ARG A 275 -3.90 -20.05 4.76
C ARG A 275 -4.26 -19.04 5.85
N TYR A 276 -5.56 -18.83 6.05
CA TYR A 276 -6.06 -17.96 7.10
C TYR A 276 -6.16 -18.75 8.40
N ASP A 277 -5.19 -18.56 9.26
CA ASP A 277 -5.08 -19.15 10.59
C ASP A 277 -5.08 -18.02 11.62
N LYS A 278 -6.17 -17.88 12.35
CA LYS A 278 -6.35 -16.78 13.29
C LYS A 278 -5.31 -16.80 14.41
N GLU A 279 -5.03 -17.99 14.97
CA GLU A 279 -4.02 -18.15 16.03
C GLU A 279 -2.63 -17.75 15.52
N MET A 280 -2.27 -18.19 14.32
CA MET A 280 -1.01 -17.78 13.69
C MET A 280 -0.90 -16.27 13.51
N LEU A 281 -1.99 -15.61 13.10
CA LEU A 281 -2.02 -14.17 12.89
C LEU A 281 -1.97 -13.39 14.21
N GLU A 282 -2.64 -13.86 15.27
CA GLU A 282 -2.73 -13.15 16.54
C GLU A 282 -1.56 -13.47 17.49
N HIS A 283 -1.07 -14.71 17.48
CA HIS A 283 -0.11 -15.23 18.46
C HIS A 283 1.18 -15.76 17.86
N GLY A 284 1.28 -15.88 16.52
CA GLY A 284 2.46 -16.41 15.83
C GLY A 284 2.56 -17.93 15.82
N GLU A 285 1.57 -18.64 16.34
CA GLU A 285 1.53 -20.10 16.45
C GLU A 285 0.53 -20.71 15.48
N ARG A 286 0.97 -21.69 14.67
CA ARG A 286 0.09 -22.39 13.75
C ARG A 286 -0.88 -23.28 14.50
N SER A 287 -2.16 -23.18 14.12
CA SER A 287 -3.20 -24.06 14.63
C SER A 287 -3.70 -25.05 13.57
N GLY A 288 -4.39 -26.09 14.02
CA GLY A 288 -5.14 -26.99 13.13
C GLY A 288 -6.45 -26.39 12.60
N ASN A 289 -6.85 -25.23 13.13
CA ASN A 289 -8.10 -24.56 12.78
C ASN A 289 -7.83 -23.38 11.83
N PHE A 290 -7.83 -23.66 10.54
CA PHE A 290 -7.55 -22.68 9.50
C PHE A 290 -8.51 -22.82 8.31
N TYR A 291 -8.54 -21.80 7.48
CA TYR A 291 -9.27 -21.78 6.21
C TYR A 291 -8.31 -21.52 5.05
N MET A 292 -8.39 -22.30 4.00
CA MET A 292 -7.67 -22.02 2.75
C MET A 292 -8.50 -21.05 1.92
N LEU A 293 -8.11 -19.79 1.90
CA LEU A 293 -8.77 -18.77 1.10
C LEU A 293 -8.32 -18.86 -0.35
N PRO A 294 -9.26 -18.84 -1.31
CA PRO A 294 -8.93 -18.92 -2.73
C PRO A 294 -8.23 -17.65 -3.24
N PRO A 295 -7.61 -17.69 -4.44
CA PRO A 295 -7.00 -16.52 -5.06
C PRO A 295 -8.02 -15.42 -5.36
N GLY A 296 -7.51 -14.22 -5.61
CA GLY A 296 -8.31 -13.09 -6.07
C GLY A 296 -7.83 -11.76 -5.53
N PRO A 297 -8.32 -10.63 -6.05
CA PRO A 297 -7.88 -9.30 -5.66
C PRO A 297 -8.22 -8.96 -4.20
N ARG A 298 -9.22 -9.64 -3.62
CA ARG A 298 -9.61 -9.46 -2.21
C ARG A 298 -9.15 -10.64 -1.31
N ASN A 299 -8.10 -11.35 -1.75
CA ASN A 299 -7.33 -12.22 -0.87
C ASN A 299 -6.44 -11.35 0.04
N PRO A 300 -6.28 -11.67 1.34
CA PRO A 300 -5.43 -10.90 2.26
C PRO A 300 -4.00 -10.68 1.80
N VAL A 301 -3.46 -11.57 0.96
CA VAL A 301 -2.12 -11.41 0.35
C VAL A 301 -2.18 -10.90 -1.10
N GLY A 302 -3.35 -10.45 -1.55
CA GLY A 302 -3.54 -9.87 -2.87
C GLY A 302 -3.28 -10.85 -4.01
N VAL A 303 -2.80 -10.31 -5.13
CA VAL A 303 -2.65 -11.05 -6.40
C VAL A 303 -1.25 -11.62 -6.65
N MET A 304 -0.27 -11.25 -5.82
CA MET A 304 1.13 -11.70 -5.93
C MET A 304 1.71 -11.97 -4.55
N TRP A 305 2.52 -13.02 -4.45
CA TRP A 305 3.31 -13.36 -3.28
C TRP A 305 4.77 -13.56 -3.68
N ILE A 306 5.66 -12.76 -3.15
CA ILE A 306 7.11 -12.83 -3.34
C ILE A 306 7.68 -13.40 -2.05
N ALA A 307 7.99 -14.70 -2.06
CA ALA A 307 8.53 -15.40 -0.91
C ALA A 307 9.98 -15.00 -0.64
N LEU A 308 10.31 -14.75 0.62
CA LEU A 308 11.69 -14.57 1.06
C LEU A 308 12.26 -15.88 1.63
N ASN A 309 13.57 -15.98 1.73
CA ASN A 309 14.24 -17.14 2.34
C ASN A 309 14.08 -17.20 3.87
N LYS A 310 13.25 -16.34 4.46
CA LYS A 310 12.75 -16.46 5.82
C LYS A 310 11.34 -17.05 5.78
N LYS A 311 11.17 -18.19 6.49
CA LYS A 311 9.91 -18.93 6.55
C LYS A 311 8.73 -18.03 6.97
N GLY A 312 7.64 -18.09 6.24
CA GLY A 312 6.41 -17.35 6.53
C GLY A 312 6.48 -15.84 6.27
N ILE A 313 7.58 -15.33 5.73
CA ILE A 313 7.76 -13.91 5.41
C ILE A 313 7.86 -13.71 3.91
N GLY A 314 7.13 -12.70 3.43
CA GLY A 314 7.11 -12.33 2.02
C GLY A 314 6.75 -10.87 1.81
N ILE A 315 6.86 -10.48 0.54
CA ILE A 315 6.36 -9.20 0.01
C ILE A 315 5.15 -9.55 -0.85
N HIS A 316 4.01 -8.92 -0.60
CA HIS A 316 2.78 -9.34 -1.25
C HIS A 316 1.78 -8.20 -1.46
N GLY A 317 0.74 -8.43 -2.26
CA GLY A 317 -0.38 -7.51 -2.44
C GLY A 317 -1.26 -7.38 -1.20
N THR A 318 -2.40 -6.73 -1.33
CA THR A 318 -3.34 -6.55 -0.22
C THR A 318 -4.79 -6.49 -0.71
N ASP A 319 -5.72 -6.95 0.12
CA ASP A 319 -7.15 -6.75 -0.06
C ASP A 319 -7.64 -5.36 0.39
N ASP A 320 -6.79 -4.61 1.11
CA ASP A 320 -7.07 -3.26 1.56
C ASP A 320 -5.92 -2.28 1.26
N PRO A 321 -5.94 -1.63 0.08
CA PRO A 321 -4.93 -0.63 -0.29
C PRO A 321 -4.85 0.58 0.64
N ARG A 322 -5.88 0.81 1.50
CA ARG A 322 -5.86 1.89 2.50
C ARG A 322 -4.89 1.62 3.64
N SER A 323 -4.49 0.37 3.82
CA SER A 323 -3.50 -0.03 4.84
C SER A 323 -2.07 0.37 4.48
N ILE A 324 -1.80 0.70 3.21
CA ILE A 324 -0.47 1.08 2.74
C ILE A 324 -0.02 2.41 3.36
N GLY A 325 1.23 2.49 3.77
CA GLY A 325 1.82 3.61 4.52
C GLY A 325 1.73 3.46 6.03
N HIS A 326 1.21 2.34 6.54
CA HIS A 326 0.99 2.10 7.98
C HIS A 326 1.69 0.83 8.49
N ALA A 327 1.98 0.80 9.79
CA ALA A 327 2.54 -0.37 10.48
C ALA A 327 1.39 -1.23 11.03
N VAL A 328 0.79 -2.07 10.18
CA VAL A 328 -0.44 -2.84 10.49
C VAL A 328 -0.38 -4.31 10.07
N SER A 329 0.76 -4.78 9.51
CA SER A 329 0.88 -6.17 9.10
C SER A 329 1.35 -7.09 10.25
N HIS A 330 1.35 -8.41 9.98
CA HIS A 330 1.84 -9.43 10.91
C HIS A 330 3.30 -9.85 10.61
N GLY A 331 4.12 -8.90 10.11
CA GLY A 331 5.52 -9.09 9.80
C GLY A 331 5.86 -9.09 8.31
N CYS A 332 4.93 -9.44 7.43
CA CYS A 332 5.10 -9.35 5.98
C CYS A 332 5.06 -7.90 5.48
N ILE A 333 5.62 -7.67 4.31
CA ILE A 333 5.62 -6.39 3.63
C ILE A 333 4.45 -6.37 2.62
N ARG A 334 3.50 -5.43 2.79
CA ARG A 334 2.34 -5.31 1.91
C ARG A 334 2.49 -4.15 0.95
N LEU A 335 2.12 -4.38 -0.31
CA LEU A 335 1.97 -3.37 -1.33
C LEU A 335 0.51 -3.34 -1.83
N ALA A 336 0.13 -2.27 -2.52
CA ALA A 336 -1.06 -2.31 -3.35
C ALA A 336 -0.91 -3.36 -4.46
N ASN A 337 -2.00 -3.93 -4.96
CA ASN A 337 -1.94 -4.98 -5.96
C ASN A 337 -1.26 -4.53 -7.26
N TRP A 338 -1.48 -3.30 -7.71
CA TRP A 338 -0.80 -2.73 -8.88
C TRP A 338 0.71 -2.56 -8.66
N ASP A 339 1.13 -2.19 -7.45
CA ASP A 339 2.54 -1.99 -7.12
C ASP A 339 3.30 -3.31 -6.96
N VAL A 340 2.70 -4.33 -6.32
CA VAL A 340 3.35 -5.63 -6.19
C VAL A 340 3.53 -6.33 -7.53
N VAL A 341 2.61 -6.13 -8.47
CA VAL A 341 2.72 -6.62 -9.85
C VAL A 341 3.89 -5.94 -10.57
N ARG A 342 4.00 -4.62 -10.47
CA ARG A 342 5.15 -3.86 -11.02
C ARG A 342 6.47 -4.29 -10.40
N LEU A 343 6.49 -4.52 -9.08
CA LEU A 343 7.67 -5.05 -8.38
C LEU A 343 8.06 -6.43 -8.92
N ALA A 344 7.09 -7.34 -9.07
CA ALA A 344 7.31 -8.71 -9.53
C ALA A 344 7.91 -8.79 -10.95
N THR A 345 7.70 -7.77 -11.80
CA THR A 345 8.35 -7.68 -13.11
C THR A 345 9.83 -7.26 -13.05
N LYS A 346 10.25 -6.65 -11.95
CA LYS A 346 11.61 -6.10 -11.79
C LYS A 346 12.55 -7.06 -11.06
N ILE A 347 12.02 -7.93 -10.20
CA ILE A 347 12.79 -8.84 -9.37
C ILE A 347 12.51 -10.31 -9.71
N LYS A 348 13.44 -11.20 -9.32
CA LYS A 348 13.31 -12.65 -9.51
C LYS A 348 13.94 -13.43 -8.35
N ALA A 349 13.78 -14.75 -8.36
CA ALA A 349 14.44 -15.62 -7.40
C ALA A 349 15.96 -15.41 -7.40
N GLY A 350 16.55 -15.33 -6.20
CA GLY A 350 17.96 -15.05 -5.96
C GLY A 350 18.31 -13.58 -5.73
N ASP A 351 17.46 -12.63 -6.14
CA ASP A 351 17.71 -11.20 -5.91
C ASP A 351 17.69 -10.87 -4.41
N ASN A 352 18.51 -9.89 -4.01
CA ASN A 352 18.66 -9.50 -2.61
C ASN A 352 17.52 -8.58 -2.14
N VAL A 353 17.10 -8.77 -0.90
CA VAL A 353 16.13 -7.93 -0.19
C VAL A 353 16.69 -7.55 1.17
N SER A 354 16.95 -6.27 1.40
CA SER A 354 17.39 -5.74 2.69
C SER A 354 16.22 -5.06 3.39
N ILE A 355 15.96 -5.41 4.65
CA ILE A 355 14.90 -4.80 5.49
C ILE A 355 15.58 -4.14 6.68
N HIS A 356 15.34 -2.82 6.89
CA HIS A 356 15.97 -2.01 7.92
C HIS A 356 15.03 -0.97 8.53
#